data_3bb86297e13771dfd560bed329332c79
#
_entry.id   3bb86297e13771dfd560bed329332c79
#
_cell.length_a   1.000
_cell.length_b   1.000
_cell.length_c   1.000
_cell.angle_alpha   90.00
_cell.angle_beta   90.00
_cell.angle_gamma   90.00
#
_symmetry.space_group_name_H-M   'P 1'
#
loop_
_entity.id
_entity.type
_entity.pdbx_description
1 polymer ?
#
loop_
_entity_poly.entity_id
_entity_poly.type
_entity_poly.pdbx_seq_one_letter_code
_entity_poly.pdbx_strand_id
1 'polypeptide(L)'
;PSYTNFIFLTNRADAVKIEDSDRRYNVAPRQETKLEVTHPDLLTNLEALEHELYIVSGVLDKFKVDARMAHTALENDAKKEMKEVSMSILEEFANAIRTRNLEYFTDVLDIPLTNTFDAGGISTAQRYVKDWLARANEQQIIPLAHFKVVYDALTDSRNTLSQRDFSKRMSRLSIKTARKRVSKDRTAGIPRGVVLTWKIDNNIKEQLIKEHFDERDLGLINGDETTYTSRLNLND
;
A
#
# COMPACT_ATOMS: atom_id res chain seq x y z
N PRO A 1 -2.69 0.84 37.64
CA PRO A 1 -2.83 1.15 36.23
C PRO A 1 -3.79 2.33 36.09
N SER A 2 -3.31 3.45 35.50
CA SER A 2 -4.15 4.57 35.16
C SER A 2 -4.82 4.30 33.81
N TYR A 3 -6.14 4.30 33.80
CA TYR A 3 -6.90 4.20 32.54
C TYR A 3 -7.21 5.63 32.09
N THR A 4 -6.42 6.16 31.17
CA THR A 4 -6.65 7.49 30.63
C THR A 4 -7.13 7.32 29.18
N ASN A 5 -8.31 7.87 28.90
CA ASN A 5 -8.83 7.98 27.56
C ASN A 5 -8.44 9.35 27.00
N PHE A 6 -7.94 9.38 25.78
CA PHE A 6 -7.60 10.61 25.06
C PHE A 6 -8.58 10.80 23.90
N ILE A 7 -9.08 12.00 23.73
CA ILE A 7 -9.87 12.41 22.57
C ILE A 7 -9.03 13.42 21.80
N PHE A 8 -8.74 13.13 20.53
CA PHE A 8 -8.03 14.01 19.63
C PHE A 8 -9.01 14.60 18.63
N LEU A 9 -9.07 15.91 18.56
CA LEU A 9 -9.88 16.64 17.58
C LEU A 9 -8.94 17.23 16.51
N THR A 10 -9.17 16.90 15.26
CA THR A 10 -8.35 17.36 14.15
C THR A 10 -9.14 17.43 12.86
N ASN A 11 -8.77 18.38 12.00
CA ASN A 11 -9.27 18.50 10.63
C ASN A 11 -8.35 17.80 9.62
N ARG A 12 -7.26 17.19 10.08
CA ARG A 12 -6.23 16.56 9.25
C ARG A 12 -6.27 15.05 9.40
N ALA A 13 -6.32 14.33 8.28
CA ALA A 13 -6.29 12.87 8.27
C ALA A 13 -4.91 12.29 8.69
N ASP A 14 -3.83 13.09 8.56
CA ASP A 14 -2.46 12.72 8.91
C ASP A 14 -2.02 13.14 10.31
N ALA A 15 -2.92 13.65 11.15
CA ALA A 15 -2.59 14.20 12.46
C ALA A 15 -2.08 13.14 13.44
N VAL A 16 -2.51 11.89 13.29
CA VAL A 16 -2.08 10.76 14.12
C VAL A 16 -1.70 9.61 13.21
N LYS A 17 -0.49 9.12 13.35
CA LYS A 17 -0.06 7.92 12.62
C LYS A 17 -0.75 6.69 13.22
N ILE A 18 -1.57 6.01 12.42
CA ILE A 18 -2.26 4.77 12.78
C ILE A 18 -1.65 3.61 12.00
N GLU A 19 -1.03 2.67 12.71
CA GLU A 19 -0.50 1.46 12.10
C GLU A 19 -1.63 0.49 11.71
N ASP A 20 -1.39 -0.36 10.71
CA ASP A 20 -2.39 -1.30 10.17
C ASP A 20 -3.00 -2.22 11.24
N SER A 21 -2.19 -2.64 12.22
CA SER A 21 -2.61 -3.51 13.32
C SER A 21 -3.06 -2.75 14.58
N ASP A 22 -3.19 -1.43 14.54
CA ASP A 22 -3.48 -0.64 15.73
C ASP A 22 -4.92 -0.81 16.19
N ARG A 23 -5.08 -1.22 17.45
CA ARG A 23 -6.36 -1.44 18.12
C ARG A 23 -6.71 -0.36 19.14
N ARG A 24 -5.86 0.65 19.32
CA ARG A 24 -6.00 1.68 20.37
C ARG A 24 -6.87 2.85 19.94
N TYR A 25 -6.96 3.12 18.64
CA TYR A 25 -7.68 4.27 18.11
C TYR A 25 -9.03 3.87 17.53
N ASN A 26 -10.06 4.57 17.98
CA ASN A 26 -11.36 4.61 17.35
C ASN A 26 -11.46 5.94 16.61
N VAL A 27 -11.66 5.90 15.30
CA VAL A 27 -11.77 7.09 14.46
C VAL A 27 -13.23 7.33 14.14
N ALA A 28 -13.72 8.52 14.52
CA ALA A 28 -15.06 8.95 14.12
C ALA A 28 -15.04 9.44 12.67
N PRO A 29 -16.12 9.24 11.90
CA PRO A 29 -16.26 9.84 10.58
C PRO A 29 -16.09 11.35 10.61
N ARG A 30 -15.54 11.92 9.54
CA ARG A 30 -15.42 13.37 9.40
C ARG A 30 -16.81 14.01 9.39
N GLN A 31 -16.95 15.08 10.14
CA GLN A 31 -18.17 15.88 10.10
C GLN A 31 -18.16 16.74 8.81
N GLU A 32 -19.07 16.47 7.91
CA GLU A 32 -19.17 17.18 6.61
C GLU A 32 -19.95 18.48 6.74
N THR A 33 -20.93 18.53 7.64
CA THR A 33 -21.76 19.70 7.85
C THR A 33 -21.31 20.44 9.11
N LYS A 34 -21.25 21.77 9.07
CA LYS A 34 -20.93 22.58 10.26
C LYS A 34 -21.96 22.32 11.35
N LEU A 35 -21.48 22.18 12.58
CA LEU A 35 -22.33 21.90 13.73
C LEU A 35 -23.42 22.96 13.94
N GLU A 36 -23.08 24.22 13.65
CA GLU A 36 -24.03 25.36 13.69
C GLU A 36 -25.23 25.18 12.75
N VAL A 37 -25.06 24.45 11.65
CA VAL A 37 -26.13 24.16 10.68
C VAL A 37 -27.02 23.03 11.18
N THR A 38 -26.44 22.01 11.77
CA THR A 38 -27.17 20.86 12.31
C THR A 38 -27.80 21.13 13.67
N HIS A 39 -27.17 22.01 14.45
CA HIS A 39 -27.59 22.38 15.80
C HIS A 39 -27.47 23.91 15.99
N PRO A 40 -28.42 24.71 15.47
CA PRO A 40 -28.34 26.18 15.52
C PRO A 40 -28.22 26.75 16.95
N ASP A 41 -28.82 26.07 17.92
CA ASP A 41 -28.83 26.48 19.33
C ASP A 41 -27.65 25.90 20.13
N LEU A 42 -26.63 25.39 19.44
CA LEU A 42 -25.52 24.66 20.09
C LEU A 42 -24.81 25.52 21.16
N LEU A 43 -24.49 26.79 20.85
CA LEU A 43 -23.77 27.66 21.79
C LEU A 43 -24.59 27.90 23.05
N THR A 44 -25.89 28.17 22.90
CA THR A 44 -26.80 28.34 24.02
C THR A 44 -26.93 27.05 24.85
N ASN A 45 -26.97 25.89 24.17
CA ASN A 45 -27.03 24.59 24.83
C ASN A 45 -25.71 24.23 25.54
N LEU A 46 -24.56 24.68 25.03
CA LEU A 46 -23.27 24.46 25.69
C LEU A 46 -23.15 25.23 27.01
N GLU A 47 -23.69 26.45 27.09
CA GLU A 47 -23.75 27.22 28.36
C GLU A 47 -24.61 26.51 29.38
N ALA A 48 -25.72 25.90 28.98
CA ALA A 48 -26.57 25.12 29.84
C ALA A 48 -25.95 23.77 30.29
N LEU A 49 -25.03 23.21 29.49
CA LEU A 49 -24.44 21.89 29.72
C LEU A 49 -23.71 21.79 31.07
N GLU A 50 -23.05 22.87 31.52
CA GLU A 50 -22.37 22.88 32.82
C GLU A 50 -23.35 22.58 33.97
N HIS A 51 -24.58 23.05 33.88
CA HIS A 51 -25.62 22.83 34.87
C HIS A 51 -26.27 21.43 34.75
N GLU A 52 -26.09 20.77 33.59
CA GLU A 52 -26.66 19.46 33.30
C GLU A 52 -25.67 18.30 33.38
N LEU A 53 -24.41 18.56 33.74
CA LEU A 53 -23.36 17.52 33.81
C LEU A 53 -23.74 16.35 34.72
N TYR A 54 -24.52 16.60 35.77
CA TYR A 54 -25.01 15.54 36.66
C TYR A 54 -26.01 14.59 35.96
N ILE A 55 -26.77 15.12 34.96
CA ILE A 55 -27.69 14.30 34.15
C ILE A 55 -26.87 13.40 33.23
N VAL A 56 -25.85 13.96 32.59
CA VAL A 56 -24.93 13.22 31.74
C VAL A 56 -24.23 12.10 32.52
N SER A 57 -23.72 12.41 33.72
CA SER A 57 -23.14 11.41 34.61
C SER A 57 -24.14 10.31 34.94
N GLY A 58 -25.37 10.66 35.29
CA GLY A 58 -26.42 9.68 35.59
C GLY A 58 -26.85 8.82 34.42
N VAL A 59 -26.74 9.32 33.18
CA VAL A 59 -26.94 8.54 31.95
C VAL A 59 -25.78 7.59 31.74
N LEU A 60 -24.52 8.06 31.90
CA LEU A 60 -23.32 7.25 31.73
C LEU A 60 -23.25 6.11 32.74
N ASP A 61 -23.62 6.36 34.00
CA ASP A 61 -23.66 5.33 35.06
C ASP A 61 -24.67 4.20 34.76
N LYS A 62 -25.75 4.53 34.06
CA LYS A 62 -26.78 3.57 33.65
C LYS A 62 -26.50 2.93 32.29
N PHE A 63 -25.51 3.44 31.55
CA PHE A 63 -25.18 2.94 30.21
C PHE A 63 -24.64 1.52 30.32
N LYS A 64 -25.33 0.59 29.67
CA LYS A 64 -24.87 -0.80 29.61
C LYS A 64 -23.72 -0.93 28.62
N VAL A 65 -22.52 -1.07 29.16
CA VAL A 65 -21.33 -1.30 28.33
C VAL A 65 -21.27 -2.76 27.88
N ASP A 66 -21.20 -2.99 26.60
CA ASP A 66 -20.81 -4.28 26.06
C ASP A 66 -19.29 -4.43 26.19
N ALA A 67 -18.84 -5.20 27.17
CA ALA A 67 -17.43 -5.42 27.44
C ALA A 67 -16.68 -6.02 26.25
N ARG A 68 -17.35 -6.80 25.41
CA ARG A 68 -16.75 -7.38 24.21
C ARG A 68 -16.50 -6.30 23.15
N MET A 69 -17.45 -5.42 22.91
CA MET A 69 -17.28 -4.29 21.99
C MET A 69 -16.27 -3.28 22.50
N ALA A 70 -16.21 -3.04 23.81
CA ALA A 70 -15.24 -2.12 24.40
C ALA A 70 -13.77 -2.53 24.21
N HIS A 71 -13.51 -3.82 24.00
CA HIS A 71 -12.17 -4.34 23.69
C HIS A 71 -11.87 -4.48 22.21
N THR A 72 -12.82 -4.16 21.34
CA THR A 72 -12.67 -4.27 19.89
C THR A 72 -12.56 -2.88 19.29
N ALA A 73 -11.47 -2.59 18.61
CA ALA A 73 -11.33 -1.32 17.91
C ALA A 73 -12.37 -1.21 16.79
N LEU A 74 -12.93 -0.03 16.64
CA LEU A 74 -13.85 0.28 15.57
C LEU A 74 -13.07 0.33 14.24
N GLU A 75 -13.46 -0.50 13.29
CA GLU A 75 -12.94 -0.48 11.93
C GLU A 75 -14.02 0.11 11.03
N ASN A 76 -13.78 1.31 10.52
CA ASN A 76 -14.65 2.05 9.60
C ASN A 76 -13.83 2.69 8.47
N ASP A 77 -14.50 3.31 7.51
CA ASP A 77 -13.84 3.90 6.36
C ASP A 77 -12.96 5.10 6.74
N ALA A 78 -13.36 5.92 7.73
CA ALA A 78 -12.53 7.01 8.23
C ALA A 78 -11.20 6.51 8.83
N LYS A 79 -11.22 5.38 9.54
CA LYS A 79 -9.98 4.77 10.06
C LYS A 79 -9.13 4.19 8.95
N LYS A 80 -9.73 3.61 7.91
CA LYS A 80 -8.99 3.13 6.74
C LYS A 80 -8.30 4.28 6.02
N GLU A 81 -9.02 5.37 5.76
CA GLU A 81 -8.47 6.58 5.16
C GLU A 81 -7.28 7.14 5.97
N MET A 82 -7.42 7.25 7.30
CA MET A 82 -6.31 7.68 8.15
C MET A 82 -5.11 6.73 8.11
N LYS A 83 -5.34 5.41 8.06
CA LYS A 83 -4.27 4.42 7.89
C LYS A 83 -3.55 4.63 6.56
N GLU A 84 -4.28 4.81 5.47
CA GLU A 84 -3.73 5.03 4.12
C GLU A 84 -2.87 6.29 4.07
N VAL A 85 -3.37 7.42 4.57
CA VAL A 85 -2.62 8.70 4.61
C VAL A 85 -1.41 8.63 5.56
N SER A 86 -1.44 7.74 6.55
CA SER A 86 -0.34 7.58 7.52
C SER A 86 0.74 6.61 7.07
N MET A 87 0.54 5.92 5.95
CA MET A 87 1.51 4.93 5.45
C MET A 87 2.82 5.61 5.05
N SER A 88 3.93 5.00 5.36
CA SER A 88 5.21 5.34 4.74
C SER A 88 5.24 4.82 3.30
N ILE A 89 6.06 5.41 2.44
CA ILE A 89 6.23 4.97 1.04
C ILE A 89 6.47 3.44 0.96
N LEU A 90 7.24 2.89 1.91
CA LEU A 90 7.49 1.45 1.95
C LEU A 90 6.24 0.63 2.35
N GLU A 91 5.40 1.16 3.23
CA GLU A 91 4.13 0.54 3.62
C GLU A 91 3.13 0.58 2.46
N GLU A 92 3.03 1.70 1.74
CA GLU A 92 2.23 1.84 0.52
C GLU A 92 2.68 0.85 -0.56
N PHE A 93 4.00 0.77 -0.79
CA PHE A 93 4.60 -0.18 -1.71
C PHE A 93 4.26 -1.64 -1.34
N ALA A 94 4.39 -2.00 -0.06
CA ALA A 94 4.03 -3.33 0.43
C ALA A 94 2.52 -3.58 0.32
N ASN A 95 1.69 -2.55 0.55
CA ASN A 95 0.25 -2.64 0.40
C ASN A 95 -0.15 -2.89 -1.06
N ALA A 96 0.46 -2.19 -2.01
CA ALA A 96 0.25 -2.42 -3.44
C ALA A 96 0.58 -3.87 -3.86
N ILE A 97 1.64 -4.46 -3.31
CA ILE A 97 1.96 -5.89 -3.52
C ILE A 97 0.89 -6.80 -2.90
N ARG A 98 0.43 -6.53 -1.68
CA ARG A 98 -0.60 -7.34 -0.98
C ARG A 98 -1.94 -7.31 -1.70
N THR A 99 -2.35 -6.14 -2.14
CA THR A 99 -3.61 -5.92 -2.88
C THR A 99 -3.49 -6.34 -4.34
N ARG A 100 -2.25 -6.61 -4.80
CA ARG A 100 -1.92 -6.97 -6.20
C ARG A 100 -2.23 -5.84 -7.17
N ASN A 101 -2.19 -4.59 -6.70
CA ASN A 101 -2.47 -3.42 -7.50
C ASN A 101 -1.25 -3.10 -8.39
N LEU A 102 -1.35 -3.41 -9.69
CA LEU A 102 -0.27 -3.15 -10.63
C LEU A 102 -0.17 -1.66 -11.00
N GLU A 103 -1.28 -0.94 -11.01
CA GLU A 103 -1.33 0.48 -11.37
C GLU A 103 -0.39 1.34 -10.52
N TYR A 104 -0.24 1.02 -9.22
CA TYR A 104 0.70 1.70 -8.33
C TYR A 104 2.16 1.71 -8.85
N PHE A 105 2.55 0.69 -9.61
CA PHE A 105 3.92 0.55 -10.12
C PHE A 105 4.10 1.18 -11.50
N THR A 106 3.03 1.56 -12.17
CA THR A 106 3.11 2.10 -13.53
C THR A 106 3.70 3.50 -13.59
N ASP A 107 3.68 4.25 -12.49
CA ASP A 107 4.34 5.56 -12.37
C ASP A 107 5.84 5.51 -12.71
N VAL A 108 6.47 4.32 -12.56
CA VAL A 108 7.86 4.10 -12.96
C VAL A 108 8.05 4.29 -14.48
N LEU A 109 7.04 3.97 -15.29
CA LEU A 109 7.11 4.06 -16.75
C LEU A 109 7.25 5.49 -17.24
N ASP A 110 6.72 6.45 -16.46
CA ASP A 110 6.76 7.89 -16.77
C ASP A 110 8.06 8.57 -16.34
N ILE A 111 8.93 7.88 -15.60
CA ILE A 111 10.20 8.47 -15.14
C ILE A 111 11.13 8.65 -16.34
N PRO A 112 11.55 9.87 -16.68
CA PRO A 112 12.43 10.11 -17.82
C PRO A 112 13.82 9.53 -17.58
N LEU A 113 14.40 8.89 -18.59
CA LEU A 113 15.76 8.32 -18.56
C LEU A 113 16.87 9.38 -18.71
N THR A 114 16.49 10.64 -18.92
CA THR A 114 17.44 11.73 -19.20
C THR A 114 18.02 12.28 -17.92
N ASN A 115 19.37 12.29 -17.84
CA ASN A 115 20.18 13.02 -16.85
C ASN A 115 20.15 12.56 -15.39
N THR A 116 19.78 11.34 -15.09
CA THR A 116 19.91 10.82 -13.73
C THR A 116 21.16 9.96 -13.61
N PHE A 117 21.84 10.13 -12.47
CA PHE A 117 23.01 9.29 -12.10
C PHE A 117 22.65 7.79 -12.07
N ASP A 118 21.35 7.46 -12.10
CA ASP A 118 20.78 6.11 -12.00
C ASP A 118 19.91 5.70 -13.20
N ALA A 119 20.23 6.22 -14.39
CA ALA A 119 19.49 5.86 -15.62
C ALA A 119 19.41 4.34 -15.86
N GLY A 120 20.45 3.58 -15.48
CA GLY A 120 20.46 2.12 -15.58
C GLY A 120 19.48 1.44 -14.65
N GLY A 121 19.35 1.93 -13.42
CA GLY A 121 18.38 1.43 -12.43
C GLY A 121 16.95 1.70 -12.88
N ILE A 122 16.66 2.92 -13.33
CA ILE A 122 15.33 3.31 -13.82
C ILE A 122 14.94 2.47 -15.05
N SER A 123 15.83 2.34 -16.04
CA SER A 123 15.57 1.50 -17.22
C SER A 123 15.29 0.05 -16.85
N THR A 124 16.00 -0.49 -15.86
CA THR A 124 15.78 -1.85 -15.34
C THR A 124 14.42 -1.94 -14.62
N ALA A 125 14.05 -0.95 -13.85
CA ALA A 125 12.76 -0.88 -13.18
C ALA A 125 11.60 -0.85 -14.17
N GLN A 126 11.70 0.01 -15.20
CA GLN A 126 10.73 0.09 -16.29
C GLN A 126 10.55 -1.25 -17.01
N ARG A 127 11.66 -1.93 -17.31
CA ARG A 127 11.62 -3.26 -17.92
C ARG A 127 10.89 -4.27 -17.03
N TYR A 128 11.10 -4.25 -15.71
CA TYR A 128 10.39 -5.16 -14.80
C TYR A 128 8.90 -4.86 -14.78
N VAL A 129 8.51 -3.58 -14.71
CA VAL A 129 7.08 -3.20 -14.70
C VAL A 129 6.41 -3.56 -16.02
N LYS A 130 7.08 -3.36 -17.16
CA LYS A 130 6.59 -3.81 -18.46
C LYS A 130 6.38 -5.33 -18.50
N ASP A 131 7.34 -6.12 -18.01
CA ASP A 131 7.19 -7.57 -17.89
C ASP A 131 5.99 -7.97 -17.02
N TRP A 132 5.80 -7.31 -15.87
CA TRP A 132 4.65 -7.56 -15.02
C TRP A 132 3.33 -7.20 -15.70
N LEU A 133 3.31 -6.10 -16.45
CA LEU A 133 2.14 -5.63 -17.20
C LEU A 133 1.78 -6.60 -18.34
N ALA A 134 2.77 -7.04 -19.11
CA ALA A 134 2.57 -8.00 -20.20
C ALA A 134 1.89 -9.29 -19.69
N ARG A 135 2.33 -9.79 -18.54
CA ARG A 135 1.84 -11.04 -17.92
C ARG A 135 0.89 -10.84 -16.76
N ALA A 136 0.16 -9.71 -16.69
CA ALA A 136 -0.64 -9.35 -15.52
C ALA A 136 -1.69 -10.41 -15.12
N ASN A 137 -2.28 -11.11 -16.10
CA ASN A 137 -3.31 -12.12 -15.87
C ASN A 137 -2.74 -13.50 -15.48
N GLU A 138 -1.42 -13.66 -15.49
CA GLU A 138 -0.75 -14.91 -15.18
C GLU A 138 -0.23 -14.92 -13.75
N GLN A 139 -0.09 -16.13 -13.18
CA GLN A 139 0.59 -16.27 -11.92
C GLN A 139 2.10 -16.11 -12.11
N GLN A 140 2.65 -15.10 -11.48
CA GLN A 140 4.07 -14.74 -11.56
C GLN A 140 4.79 -15.07 -10.25
N ILE A 141 6.09 -15.30 -10.35
CA ILE A 141 7.00 -15.36 -9.20
C ILE A 141 8.02 -14.26 -9.37
N ILE A 142 7.89 -13.23 -8.57
CA ILE A 142 8.70 -12.03 -8.69
C ILE A 142 9.72 -12.01 -7.54
N PRO A 143 11.04 -12.05 -7.85
CA PRO A 143 12.10 -11.92 -6.85
C PRO A 143 11.99 -10.60 -6.09
N LEU A 144 12.29 -10.60 -4.78
CA LEU A 144 12.31 -9.36 -3.99
C LEU A 144 13.36 -8.35 -4.51
N ALA A 145 14.37 -8.81 -5.21
CA ALA A 145 15.35 -7.93 -5.86
C ALA A 145 14.72 -7.06 -6.94
N HIS A 146 13.78 -7.59 -7.74
CA HIS A 146 13.07 -6.80 -8.75
C HIS A 146 12.20 -5.72 -8.09
N PHE A 147 11.47 -6.08 -7.03
CA PHE A 147 10.71 -5.11 -6.23
C PHE A 147 11.61 -4.02 -5.63
N LYS A 148 12.82 -4.38 -5.20
CA LYS A 148 13.78 -3.40 -4.67
C LYS A 148 14.20 -2.40 -5.73
N VAL A 149 14.51 -2.84 -6.95
CA VAL A 149 14.89 -1.96 -8.06
C VAL A 149 13.74 -1.00 -8.41
N VAL A 150 12.49 -1.51 -8.45
CA VAL A 150 11.31 -0.68 -8.69
C VAL A 150 11.05 0.30 -7.54
N TYR A 151 11.25 -0.14 -6.29
CA TYR A 151 11.15 0.72 -5.11
C TYR A 151 12.18 1.86 -5.15
N ASP A 152 13.43 1.57 -5.52
CA ASP A 152 14.48 2.58 -5.61
C ASP A 152 14.20 3.60 -6.72
N ALA A 153 13.58 3.17 -7.82
CA ALA A 153 13.18 4.07 -8.89
C ALA A 153 12.03 5.01 -8.49
N LEU A 154 11.10 4.55 -7.64
CA LEU A 154 9.97 5.36 -7.13
C LEU A 154 10.36 6.28 -5.97
N THR A 155 11.48 6.00 -5.29
CA THR A 155 11.94 6.79 -4.15
C THR A 155 13.16 7.61 -4.51
N ASP A 156 13.35 8.76 -3.83
CA ASP A 156 14.57 9.55 -4.00
C ASP A 156 15.80 8.69 -3.63
N SER A 157 16.74 8.55 -4.56
CA SER A 157 17.95 7.74 -4.46
C SER A 157 18.84 8.00 -3.22
N ARG A 158 18.61 9.11 -2.53
CA ARG A 158 19.39 9.49 -1.33
C ARG A 158 19.15 8.59 -0.12
N ASN A 159 18.05 7.84 -0.11
CA ASN A 159 17.65 7.00 1.02
C ASN A 159 17.49 5.52 0.65
N THR A 160 18.28 5.00 -0.28
CA THR A 160 18.18 3.61 -0.70
C THR A 160 18.47 2.64 0.43
N LEU A 161 17.50 1.78 0.72
CA LEU A 161 17.69 0.67 1.64
C LEU A 161 18.63 -0.38 1.03
N SER A 162 19.46 -1.00 1.85
CA SER A 162 20.19 -2.20 1.39
C SER A 162 19.17 -3.30 1.00
N GLN A 163 19.56 -4.19 0.08
CA GLN A 163 18.72 -5.34 -0.31
C GLN A 163 18.29 -6.18 0.91
N ARG A 164 19.18 -6.33 1.88
CA ARG A 164 18.93 -7.07 3.12
C ARG A 164 17.89 -6.37 3.99
N ASP A 165 18.02 -5.04 4.17
CA ASP A 165 17.10 -4.27 5.00
C ASP A 165 15.73 -4.15 4.35
N PHE A 166 15.68 -3.96 3.01
CA PHE A 166 14.45 -4.01 2.25
C PHE A 166 13.72 -5.34 2.46
N SER A 167 14.41 -6.47 2.25
CA SER A 167 13.83 -7.80 2.43
C SER A 167 13.33 -8.05 3.86
N LYS A 168 14.07 -7.56 4.87
CA LYS A 168 13.68 -7.66 6.28
C LYS A 168 12.43 -6.84 6.58
N ARG A 169 12.35 -5.61 6.05
CA ARG A 169 11.18 -4.74 6.22
C ARG A 169 9.95 -5.29 5.49
N MET A 170 10.10 -5.74 4.24
CA MET A 170 9.02 -6.38 3.48
C MET A 170 8.46 -7.62 4.20
N SER A 171 9.33 -8.43 4.81
CA SER A 171 8.89 -9.57 5.62
C SER A 171 8.08 -9.14 6.85
N ARG A 172 8.46 -8.04 7.52
CA ARG A 172 7.69 -7.46 8.64
C ARG A 172 6.33 -6.93 8.19
N LEU A 173 6.24 -6.41 6.98
CA LEU A 173 5.01 -5.97 6.34
C LEU A 173 4.20 -7.12 5.71
N SER A 174 4.49 -8.36 6.14
CA SER A 174 3.76 -9.57 5.76
C SER A 174 3.89 -9.95 4.28
N ILE A 175 4.90 -9.46 3.57
CA ILE A 175 5.21 -9.91 2.20
C ILE A 175 5.97 -11.25 2.30
N LYS A 176 5.26 -12.32 1.96
CA LYS A 176 5.79 -13.68 2.02
C LYS A 176 6.42 -14.10 0.70
N THR A 177 7.61 -14.67 0.76
CA THR A 177 8.26 -15.28 -0.40
C THR A 177 8.14 -16.78 -0.35
N ALA A 178 7.92 -17.38 -1.51
CA ALA A 178 7.88 -18.84 -1.66
C ALA A 178 8.93 -19.29 -2.68
N ARG A 179 9.34 -20.55 -2.59
CA ARG A 179 10.07 -21.23 -3.67
C ARG A 179 9.05 -22.00 -4.48
N LYS A 180 8.92 -21.70 -5.74
CA LYS A 180 8.01 -22.41 -6.64
C LYS A 180 8.71 -22.69 -7.97
N ARG A 181 8.57 -23.90 -8.48
CA ARG A 181 9.11 -24.26 -9.78
C ARG A 181 8.22 -23.65 -10.87
N VAL A 182 8.80 -22.84 -11.75
CA VAL A 182 8.12 -22.22 -12.88
C VAL A 182 8.33 -23.04 -14.15
N SER A 183 9.53 -23.58 -14.33
CA SER A 183 9.89 -24.37 -15.52
C SER A 183 9.72 -25.86 -15.28
N LYS A 184 9.32 -26.59 -16.33
CA LYS A 184 9.34 -28.06 -16.37
C LYS A 184 10.76 -28.60 -16.44
N ASP A 185 11.73 -27.76 -16.81
CA ASP A 185 13.13 -28.12 -16.81
C ASP A 185 13.63 -28.35 -15.38
N ARG A 186 14.14 -29.56 -15.11
CA ARG A 186 14.64 -29.96 -13.78
C ARG A 186 16.00 -29.38 -13.46
N THR A 187 16.72 -28.85 -14.45
CA THR A 187 18.06 -28.26 -14.29
C THR A 187 17.97 -26.79 -13.88
N ALA A 188 16.86 -26.12 -14.18
CA ALA A 188 16.64 -24.74 -13.78
C ALA A 188 16.49 -24.62 -12.26
N GLY A 189 17.19 -23.67 -11.64
CA GLY A 189 17.05 -23.35 -10.23
C GLY A 189 15.61 -23.01 -9.87
N ILE A 190 15.22 -23.32 -8.63
CA ILE A 190 13.87 -22.96 -8.14
C ILE A 190 13.91 -21.50 -7.67
N PRO A 191 13.30 -20.55 -8.41
CA PRO A 191 13.32 -19.16 -8.01
C PRO A 191 12.57 -18.95 -6.69
N ARG A 192 13.08 -18.06 -5.86
CA ARG A 192 12.41 -17.60 -4.64
C ARG A 192 11.88 -16.19 -4.87
N GLY A 193 10.58 -16.02 -4.71
CA GLY A 193 9.95 -14.73 -4.90
C GLY A 193 8.57 -14.64 -4.28
N VAL A 194 7.93 -13.52 -4.49
CA VAL A 194 6.52 -13.31 -4.17
C VAL A 194 5.68 -13.93 -5.27
N VAL A 195 4.76 -14.81 -4.88
CA VAL A 195 3.84 -15.46 -5.82
C VAL A 195 2.55 -14.66 -5.87
N LEU A 196 2.24 -14.10 -7.01
CA LEU A 196 1.03 -13.30 -7.19
C LEU A 196 0.53 -13.30 -8.64
N THR A 197 -0.72 -12.89 -8.81
CA THR A 197 -1.32 -12.52 -10.10
C THR A 197 -1.77 -11.08 -9.94
N TRP A 198 -1.29 -10.20 -10.80
CA TRP A 198 -1.62 -8.79 -10.73
C TRP A 198 -3.08 -8.51 -11.06
N LYS A 199 -3.62 -7.46 -10.49
CA LYS A 199 -4.92 -6.88 -10.81
C LYS A 199 -4.69 -5.56 -11.52
N ILE A 200 -5.31 -5.39 -12.67
CA ILE A 200 -5.32 -4.15 -13.44
C ILE A 200 -6.57 -4.14 -14.31
N ASP A 201 -7.15 -3.00 -14.51
CA ASP A 201 -8.23 -2.83 -15.49
C ASP A 201 -7.71 -3.05 -16.91
N ASN A 202 -8.46 -3.78 -17.74
CA ASN A 202 -8.03 -4.12 -19.08
C ASN A 202 -7.88 -2.87 -19.98
N ASN A 203 -8.73 -1.86 -19.82
CA ASN A 203 -8.65 -0.63 -20.60
C ASN A 203 -7.37 0.15 -20.24
N ILE A 204 -7.06 0.23 -18.94
CA ILE A 204 -5.83 0.85 -18.43
C ILE A 204 -4.61 0.07 -18.93
N LYS A 205 -4.66 -1.25 -18.88
CA LYS A 205 -3.58 -2.12 -19.38
C LYS A 205 -3.31 -1.87 -20.87
N GLU A 206 -4.34 -1.85 -21.71
CA GLU A 206 -4.22 -1.59 -23.14
C GLU A 206 -3.67 -0.20 -23.44
N GLN A 207 -4.11 0.81 -22.70
CA GLN A 207 -3.62 2.17 -22.81
C GLN A 207 -2.11 2.23 -22.49
N LEU A 208 -1.69 1.69 -21.37
CA LEU A 208 -0.29 1.67 -20.92
C LEU A 208 0.62 0.91 -21.89
N ILE A 209 0.14 -0.20 -22.44
CA ILE A 209 0.88 -0.93 -23.48
C ILE A 209 1.06 -0.07 -24.71
N LYS A 210 0.04 0.62 -25.17
CA LYS A 210 0.10 1.49 -26.35
C LYS A 210 1.04 2.69 -26.14
N GLU A 211 1.10 3.25 -24.92
CA GLU A 211 1.90 4.44 -24.61
C GLU A 211 3.37 4.14 -24.34
N HIS A 212 3.68 3.00 -23.72
CA HIS A 212 5.02 2.74 -23.17
C HIS A 212 5.76 1.58 -23.84
N PHE A 213 5.09 0.74 -24.66
CA PHE A 213 5.73 -0.41 -25.28
C PHE A 213 6.20 -0.07 -26.70
N ASP A 214 7.45 -0.39 -26.98
CA ASP A 214 8.01 -0.36 -28.34
C ASP A 214 7.86 -1.73 -29.04
N GLU A 215 8.28 -1.82 -30.30
CA GLU A 215 8.21 -3.07 -31.08
C GLU A 215 8.95 -4.24 -30.40
N ARG A 216 10.00 -3.95 -29.62
CA ARG A 216 10.77 -4.98 -28.90
C ARG A 216 10.00 -5.48 -27.67
N ASP A 217 9.29 -4.58 -27.01
CA ASP A 217 8.47 -4.91 -25.85
C ASP A 217 7.21 -5.71 -26.25
N LEU A 218 6.68 -5.49 -27.47
CA LEU A 218 5.53 -6.24 -27.98
C LEU A 218 5.82 -7.75 -28.15
N GLY A 219 7.09 -8.12 -28.33
CA GLY A 219 7.53 -9.52 -28.27
C GLY A 219 7.27 -10.19 -26.92
N LEU A 220 7.20 -9.42 -25.82
CA LEU A 220 6.88 -9.93 -24.48
C LEU A 220 5.43 -10.38 -24.37
N ILE A 221 4.52 -9.73 -25.10
CA ILE A 221 3.08 -10.01 -25.06
C ILE A 221 2.74 -11.22 -25.94
N ASN A 222 3.45 -11.39 -27.05
CA ASN A 222 3.16 -12.40 -28.05
C ASN A 222 3.76 -13.79 -27.74
N GLY A 223 4.43 -13.96 -26.60
CA GLY A 223 4.71 -15.29 -26.05
C GLY A 223 5.80 -16.10 -26.74
N ASP A 224 6.84 -15.48 -27.28
CA ASP A 224 8.05 -16.21 -27.65
C ASP A 224 8.83 -16.64 -26.39
N GLU A 225 8.41 -17.77 -25.79
CA GLU A 225 9.00 -18.38 -24.59
C GLU A 225 10.51 -18.63 -24.71
N THR A 226 11.06 -18.66 -25.92
CA THR A 226 12.46 -18.99 -26.20
C THR A 226 13.44 -17.86 -25.90
N THR A 227 13.00 -16.63 -25.83
CA THR A 227 13.88 -15.45 -25.63
C THR A 227 14.09 -15.10 -24.17
N TYR A 228 13.26 -15.58 -23.25
CA TYR A 228 13.22 -15.16 -21.85
C TYR A 228 14.23 -15.86 -20.95
N THR A 229 14.46 -17.14 -21.14
CA THR A 229 15.38 -17.93 -20.31
C THR A 229 16.85 -17.61 -20.56
N SER A 230 17.21 -17.11 -21.73
CA SER A 230 18.59 -16.77 -22.07
C SER A 230 19.05 -15.38 -21.59
N ARG A 231 18.11 -14.47 -21.27
CA ARG A 231 18.44 -13.10 -20.83
C ARG A 231 18.42 -12.87 -19.32
N LEU A 232 17.85 -13.82 -18.56
CA LEU A 232 17.88 -13.78 -17.09
C LEU A 232 19.15 -14.41 -16.47
N ASN A 233 20.02 -14.98 -17.31
CA ASN A 233 21.39 -15.35 -16.91
C ASN A 233 22.31 -14.12 -17.06
N LEU A 234 22.00 -13.06 -16.36
CA LEU A 234 23.00 -12.06 -16.00
C LEU A 234 23.67 -12.56 -14.74
N ASN A 235 24.83 -13.13 -14.97
CA ASN A 235 25.88 -13.34 -14.00
C ASN A 235 26.18 -12.04 -13.24
N ASP A 236 26.51 -12.23 -11.98
CA ASP A 236 27.14 -11.38 -10.96
C ASP A 236 26.21 -10.62 -10.04
#